data_43f7a17158606a0495cb8d1379e3abf7
#
_entry.id   43f7a17158606a0495cb8d1379e3abf7
#
_cell.length_a   1.000
_cell.length_b   1.000
_cell.length_c   1.000
_cell.angle_alpha   90.00
_cell.angle_beta   90.00
_cell.angle_gamma   90.00
#
_symmetry.space_group_name_H-M   'P 1'
#
loop_
_entity.id
_entity.type
_entity.pdbx_description
1 polymer ?
#
loop_
_entity_poly.entity_id
_entity_poly.type
_entity_poly.pdbx_seq_one_letter_code
_entity_poly.pdbx_strand_id
1 'polypeptide(L)'
;MTIEIEEKTKSVAGRLILLSNINETKVIPILWKAKYIPTVCKSAKDCETRACDKTIEDSVYVARCFQEIYRGERGEAQLPVEIVTDSQPLVDSINSSRQVENKLLRPLVKFMKQCLDSNMVNTIRWCDTKVCLADALTKKGSMMTKTLVDVLQSNKMIDLSWTDKKSKQMN
;
A
#
# COMPACT_ATOMS: atom_id res chain seq x y z
N MET A 1 -12.14 -11.94 30.77
CA MET A 1 -12.23 -10.46 30.68
C MET A 1 -11.00 -9.78 30.06
N THR A 2 -9.87 -10.45 29.96
CA THR A 2 -8.60 -9.90 29.44
C THR A 2 -8.50 -9.95 27.90
N ILE A 3 -9.19 -10.85 27.24
CA ILE A 3 -9.07 -11.06 25.77
C ILE A 3 -9.80 -9.97 24.95
N GLU A 4 -10.94 -9.49 25.41
CA GLU A 4 -11.70 -8.44 24.71
C GLU A 4 -11.05 -7.05 24.73
N ILE A 5 -10.22 -6.77 25.74
CA ILE A 5 -9.51 -5.50 25.85
C ILE A 5 -8.28 -5.46 24.90
N GLU A 6 -7.62 -6.61 24.68
CA GLU A 6 -6.48 -6.69 23.75
C GLU A 6 -6.89 -6.52 22.29
N GLU A 7 -8.06 -7.01 21.87
CA GLU A 7 -8.52 -6.85 20.50
C GLU A 7 -8.91 -5.39 20.16
N LYS A 8 -9.46 -4.65 21.12
CA LYS A 8 -9.82 -3.23 20.91
C LYS A 8 -8.65 -2.28 20.73
N THR A 9 -7.43 -2.70 21.10
CA THR A 9 -6.21 -1.87 20.98
C THR A 9 -5.39 -2.18 19.72
N LYS A 10 -5.71 -3.24 18.98
CA LYS A 10 -4.99 -3.63 17.77
C LYS A 10 -5.53 -2.90 16.55
N SER A 11 -4.64 -2.25 15.82
CA SER A 11 -4.97 -1.63 14.53
C SER A 11 -5.10 -2.68 13.45
N VAL A 12 -6.04 -2.48 12.52
CA VAL A 12 -6.24 -3.34 11.35
C VAL A 12 -5.58 -2.70 10.14
N ALA A 13 -4.76 -3.46 9.41
CA ALA A 13 -4.21 -3.08 8.12
C ALA A 13 -5.00 -3.71 6.99
N GLY A 14 -5.54 -2.87 6.10
CA GLY A 14 -6.14 -3.28 4.83
C GLY A 14 -5.08 -3.24 3.73
N ARG A 15 -5.02 -4.30 2.92
CA ARG A 15 -4.11 -4.40 1.78
C ARG A 15 -4.85 -4.96 0.59
N LEU A 16 -4.70 -4.29 -0.54
CA LEU A 16 -5.31 -4.67 -1.82
C LEU A 16 -4.22 -4.66 -2.89
N ILE A 17 -4.02 -5.78 -3.57
CA ILE A 17 -3.08 -5.91 -4.68
C ILE A 17 -3.88 -6.15 -5.95
N LEU A 18 -3.67 -5.26 -6.90
CA LEU A 18 -4.28 -5.28 -8.21
C LEU A 18 -3.19 -5.46 -9.27
N LEU A 19 -3.43 -6.31 -10.25
CA LEU A 19 -2.67 -6.33 -11.47
C LEU A 19 -3.33 -5.38 -12.46
N SER A 20 -2.58 -4.41 -12.98
CA SER A 20 -3.09 -3.43 -13.95
C SER A 20 -2.43 -3.57 -15.31
N ASN A 21 -3.09 -3.08 -16.35
CA ASN A 21 -2.46 -2.84 -17.63
C ASN A 21 -1.60 -1.56 -17.57
N ILE A 22 -0.75 -1.36 -18.59
CA ILE A 22 0.20 -0.23 -18.68
C ILE A 22 -0.50 1.14 -18.53
N ASN A 23 -1.75 1.26 -18.96
CA ASN A 23 -2.50 2.51 -18.90
C ASN A 23 -3.34 2.64 -17.60
N GLU A 24 -3.19 1.72 -16.66
CA GLU A 24 -3.92 1.66 -15.38
C GLU A 24 -5.46 1.73 -15.50
N THR A 25 -6.00 1.43 -16.70
CA THR A 25 -7.45 1.51 -16.96
C THR A 25 -8.19 0.23 -16.62
N LYS A 26 -7.49 -0.91 -16.67
CA LYS A 26 -8.03 -2.23 -16.34
C LYS A 26 -7.25 -2.84 -15.21
N VAL A 27 -7.96 -3.46 -14.28
CA VAL A 27 -7.36 -4.10 -13.11
C VAL A 27 -7.97 -5.46 -12.86
N ILE A 28 -7.15 -6.35 -12.33
CA ILE A 28 -7.54 -7.67 -11.86
C ILE A 28 -7.13 -7.77 -10.39
N PRO A 29 -8.06 -8.02 -9.46
CA PRO A 29 -7.72 -8.22 -8.06
C PRO A 29 -6.99 -9.55 -7.88
N ILE A 30 -5.82 -9.49 -7.28
CA ILE A 30 -4.98 -10.68 -7.03
C ILE A 30 -5.02 -11.07 -5.55
N LEU A 31 -4.99 -10.06 -4.67
CA LEU A 31 -4.96 -10.32 -3.23
C LEU A 31 -5.64 -9.18 -2.48
N TRP A 32 -6.47 -9.54 -1.49
CA TRP A 32 -7.02 -8.60 -0.52
C TRP A 32 -6.95 -9.21 0.87
N LYS A 33 -6.54 -8.42 1.85
CA LYS A 33 -6.39 -8.83 3.24
C LYS A 33 -6.80 -7.70 4.17
N ALA A 34 -7.48 -8.06 5.26
CA ALA A 34 -7.66 -7.22 6.43
C ALA A 34 -7.12 -8.01 7.64
N LYS A 35 -6.03 -7.55 8.23
CA LYS A 35 -5.39 -8.25 9.36
C LYS A 35 -5.01 -7.29 10.46
N TYR A 36 -5.10 -7.75 11.69
CA TYR A 36 -4.54 -7.04 12.84
C TYR A 36 -3.03 -6.89 12.69
N ILE A 37 -2.54 -5.70 13.00
CA ILE A 37 -1.11 -5.45 13.14
C ILE A 37 -0.68 -6.10 14.46
N PRO A 38 0.31 -7.01 14.46
CA PRO A 38 0.65 -7.81 15.64
C PRO A 38 1.25 -6.98 16.78
N THR A 39 1.74 -5.78 16.48
CA THR A 39 2.32 -4.85 17.46
C THR A 39 1.38 -3.68 17.74
N VAL A 40 1.36 -3.19 18.96
CA VAL A 40 0.61 -1.98 19.32
C VAL A 40 1.21 -0.78 18.58
N CYS A 41 0.40 -0.13 17.76
CA CYS A 41 0.79 1.08 17.07
C CYS A 41 0.62 2.31 17.98
N LYS A 42 1.64 3.16 18.04
CA LYS A 42 1.63 4.36 18.88
C LYS A 42 1.02 5.58 18.19
N SER A 43 0.82 5.50 16.86
CA SER A 43 0.24 6.58 16.05
C SER A 43 -0.33 6.01 14.76
N ALA A 44 -1.18 6.80 14.06
CA ALA A 44 -1.66 6.45 12.72
C ALA A 44 -0.50 6.20 11.76
N LYS A 45 0.53 7.06 11.77
CA LYS A 45 1.74 6.88 10.96
C LYS A 45 2.45 5.55 11.22
N ASP A 46 2.48 5.08 12.48
CA ASP A 46 3.07 3.77 12.82
C ASP A 46 2.27 2.64 12.17
N CYS A 47 0.95 2.68 12.25
CA CYS A 47 0.07 1.70 11.61
C CYS A 47 0.29 1.67 10.10
N GLU A 48 0.24 2.83 9.45
CA GLU A 48 0.39 2.96 8.00
C GLU A 48 1.78 2.52 7.52
N THR A 49 2.84 2.86 8.28
CA THR A 49 4.19 2.42 7.95
C THR A 49 4.30 0.89 7.95
N ARG A 50 3.72 0.23 8.96
CA ARG A 50 3.72 -1.24 9.06
C ARG A 50 2.83 -1.89 8.01
N ALA A 51 1.69 -1.27 7.70
CA ALA A 51 0.81 -1.73 6.63
C ALA A 51 1.52 -1.66 5.27
N CYS A 52 2.19 -0.54 4.99
CA CYS A 52 2.96 -0.34 3.76
C CYS A 52 4.12 -1.35 3.63
N ASP A 53 4.88 -1.58 4.70
CA ASP A 53 5.94 -2.60 4.75
C ASP A 53 5.43 -3.97 4.31
N LYS A 54 4.31 -4.42 4.89
CA LYS A 54 3.70 -5.70 4.53
C LYS A 54 3.06 -5.70 3.14
N THR A 55 2.62 -4.55 2.66
CA THR A 55 2.12 -4.42 1.28
C THR A 55 3.25 -4.59 0.28
N ILE A 56 4.43 -4.02 0.53
CA ILE A 56 5.61 -4.19 -0.30
C ILE A 56 6.01 -5.68 -0.38
N GLU A 57 6.12 -6.36 0.76
CA GLU A 57 6.45 -7.79 0.79
C GLU A 57 5.47 -8.62 -0.05
N ASP A 58 4.16 -8.46 0.17
CA ASP A 58 3.13 -9.19 -0.56
C ASP A 58 3.15 -8.84 -2.08
N SER A 59 3.36 -7.56 -2.44
CA SER A 59 3.36 -7.11 -3.84
C SER A 59 4.56 -7.62 -4.63
N VAL A 60 5.75 -7.57 -4.05
CA VAL A 60 6.96 -8.10 -4.66
C VAL A 60 6.86 -9.62 -4.83
N TYR A 61 6.30 -10.32 -3.84
CA TYR A 61 6.07 -11.76 -3.95
C TYR A 61 5.10 -12.09 -5.09
N VAL A 62 3.97 -11.39 -5.18
CA VAL A 62 2.99 -11.57 -6.26
C VAL A 62 3.60 -11.28 -7.63
N ALA A 63 4.38 -10.20 -7.74
CA ALA A 63 5.05 -9.84 -9.00
C ALA A 63 6.02 -10.94 -9.47
N ARG A 64 6.80 -11.51 -8.54
CA ARG A 64 7.70 -12.64 -8.83
C ARG A 64 6.94 -13.89 -9.28
N CYS A 65 5.91 -14.29 -8.55
CA CYS A 65 5.08 -15.43 -8.94
C CYS A 65 4.45 -15.24 -10.33
N PHE A 66 3.96 -14.04 -10.62
CA PHE A 66 3.38 -13.73 -11.93
C PHE A 66 4.43 -13.83 -13.03
N GLN A 67 5.63 -13.32 -12.81
CA GLN A 67 6.73 -13.41 -13.77
C GLN A 67 7.15 -14.84 -14.04
N GLU A 68 7.29 -15.68 -13.00
CA GLU A 68 7.62 -17.10 -13.16
C GLU A 68 6.57 -17.86 -13.94
N ILE A 69 5.28 -17.62 -13.65
CA ILE A 69 4.16 -18.31 -14.34
C ILE A 69 4.05 -17.90 -15.82
N TYR A 70 4.13 -16.59 -16.12
CA TYR A 70 3.87 -16.09 -17.46
C TYR A 70 5.09 -16.05 -18.36
N ARG A 71 6.28 -15.84 -17.82
CA ARG A 71 7.52 -15.71 -18.61
C ARG A 71 8.45 -16.91 -18.49
N GLY A 72 8.22 -17.77 -17.51
CA GLY A 72 9.12 -18.88 -17.20
C GLY A 72 10.50 -18.42 -16.71
N GLU A 73 10.67 -17.16 -16.40
CA GLU A 73 11.92 -16.55 -15.97
C GLU A 73 12.04 -16.62 -14.44
N ARG A 74 13.16 -17.18 -13.96
CA ARG A 74 13.52 -17.15 -12.55
C ARG A 74 14.51 -16.01 -12.33
N GLY A 75 14.18 -15.09 -11.46
CA GLY A 75 15.05 -13.96 -11.17
C GLY A 75 14.35 -12.86 -10.36
N GLU A 76 14.95 -11.66 -10.34
CA GLU A 76 14.31 -10.50 -9.74
C GLU A 76 13.08 -10.09 -10.53
N ALA A 77 11.99 -9.75 -9.83
CA ALA A 77 10.76 -9.32 -10.46
C ALA A 77 11.01 -8.02 -11.24
N GLN A 78 10.79 -8.08 -12.56
CA GLN A 78 10.90 -6.92 -13.45
C GLN A 78 9.54 -6.26 -13.70
N LEU A 79 8.44 -6.82 -13.16
CA LEU A 79 7.14 -6.18 -13.24
C LEU A 79 7.15 -4.94 -12.35
N PRO A 80 6.74 -3.77 -12.87
CA PRO A 80 6.68 -2.56 -12.08
C PRO A 80 5.71 -2.74 -10.91
N VAL A 81 6.19 -2.46 -9.70
CA VAL A 81 5.41 -2.48 -8.46
C VAL A 81 5.20 -1.05 -7.99
N GLU A 82 3.96 -0.64 -7.91
CA GLU A 82 3.57 0.66 -7.41
C GLU A 82 2.76 0.52 -6.13
N ILE A 83 3.13 1.28 -5.11
CA ILE A 83 2.45 1.31 -3.82
C ILE A 83 1.69 2.62 -3.69
N VAL A 84 0.42 2.53 -3.29
CA VAL A 84 -0.44 3.68 -3.03
C VAL A 84 -0.88 3.66 -1.58
N THR A 85 -0.71 4.77 -0.88
CA THR A 85 -1.08 4.93 0.53
C THR A 85 -1.74 6.29 0.75
N ASP A 86 -2.65 6.38 1.70
CA ASP A 86 -3.26 7.64 2.13
C ASP A 86 -2.47 8.36 3.23
N SER A 87 -1.34 7.80 3.64
CA SER A 87 -0.46 8.38 4.67
C SER A 87 0.53 9.37 4.09
N GLN A 88 0.15 10.65 3.95
CA GLN A 88 1.08 11.71 3.55
C GLN A 88 2.34 11.77 4.46
N PRO A 89 2.24 11.65 5.83
CA PRO A 89 3.43 11.68 6.67
C PRO A 89 4.41 10.52 6.43
N LEU A 90 3.94 9.38 5.91
CA LEU A 90 4.80 8.28 5.50
C LEU A 90 5.55 8.63 4.21
N VAL A 91 4.84 9.08 3.18
CA VAL A 91 5.43 9.47 1.89
C VAL A 91 6.46 10.59 2.08
N ASP A 92 6.15 11.60 2.89
CA ASP A 92 7.10 12.68 3.23
C ASP A 92 8.37 12.14 3.90
N SER A 93 8.22 11.12 4.78
CA SER A 93 9.38 10.49 5.44
C SER A 93 10.24 9.66 4.50
N ILE A 94 9.63 9.05 3.48
CA ILE A 94 10.35 8.31 2.45
C ILE A 94 11.11 9.29 1.55
N ASN A 95 10.50 10.40 1.15
CA ASN A 95 11.10 11.38 0.26
C ASN A 95 12.10 12.32 0.96
N SER A 96 12.06 12.41 2.29
CA SER A 96 12.96 13.27 3.05
C SER A 96 14.36 12.66 3.22
N SER A 97 15.40 13.47 3.11
CA SER A 97 16.76 13.10 3.50
C SER A 97 16.96 13.03 5.01
N ARG A 98 16.02 13.60 5.79
CA ARG A 98 16.10 13.63 7.26
C ARG A 98 15.80 12.25 7.85
N GLN A 99 16.45 11.95 8.96
CA GLN A 99 16.18 10.72 9.69
C GLN A 99 14.82 10.79 10.38
N VAL A 100 14.05 9.68 10.31
CA VAL A 100 12.77 9.55 11.02
C VAL A 100 13.01 9.63 12.54
N GLU A 101 12.27 10.49 13.23
CA GLU A 101 12.40 10.68 14.67
C GLU A 101 12.09 9.41 15.48
N ASN A 102 11.01 8.71 15.11
CA ASN A 102 10.64 7.46 15.76
C ASN A 102 11.63 6.36 15.42
N LYS A 103 12.45 5.97 16.41
CA LYS A 103 13.50 4.96 16.26
C LYS A 103 12.96 3.60 15.78
N LEU A 104 11.73 3.23 16.13
CA LEU A 104 11.11 1.95 15.73
C LEU A 104 10.69 1.94 14.26
N LEU A 105 10.42 3.09 13.65
CA LEU A 105 10.03 3.20 12.26
C LEU A 105 11.24 3.38 11.32
N ARG A 106 12.40 3.76 11.85
CA ARG A 106 13.61 3.98 11.04
C ARG A 106 13.98 2.79 10.15
N PRO A 107 14.03 1.54 10.67
CA PRO A 107 14.36 0.39 9.84
C PRO A 107 13.35 0.18 8.70
N LEU A 108 12.05 0.35 8.97
CA LEU A 108 10.99 0.17 7.98
C LEU A 108 11.08 1.22 6.87
N VAL A 109 11.22 2.49 7.23
CA VAL A 109 11.38 3.58 6.24
C VAL A 109 12.68 3.42 5.45
N LYS A 110 13.78 2.99 6.10
CA LYS A 110 15.03 2.70 5.41
C LYS A 110 14.88 1.57 4.41
N PHE A 111 14.18 0.49 4.78
CA PHE A 111 13.88 -0.62 3.89
C PHE A 111 13.06 -0.15 2.67
N MET A 112 12.01 0.67 2.87
CA MET A 112 11.22 1.23 1.78
C MET A 112 12.07 2.05 0.79
N LYS A 113 13.00 2.87 1.31
CA LYS A 113 13.96 3.61 0.46
C LYS A 113 14.86 2.67 -0.32
N GLN A 114 15.38 1.62 0.32
CA GLN A 114 16.20 0.62 -0.38
C GLN A 114 15.41 -0.11 -1.47
N CYS A 115 14.11 -0.39 -1.26
CA CYS A 115 13.26 -0.98 -2.30
C CYS A 115 13.09 -0.05 -3.50
N LEU A 116 12.98 1.27 -3.27
CA LEU A 116 12.93 2.26 -4.35
C LEU A 116 14.28 2.39 -5.07
N ASP A 117 15.38 2.50 -4.32
CA ASP A 117 16.73 2.64 -4.86
C ASP A 117 17.16 1.42 -5.71
N SER A 118 16.69 0.22 -5.34
CA SER A 118 16.96 -1.02 -6.06
C SER A 118 15.95 -1.34 -7.17
N ASN A 119 14.98 -0.47 -7.42
CA ASN A 119 13.85 -0.70 -8.33
C ASN A 119 13.01 -1.96 -8.02
N MET A 120 13.08 -2.49 -6.81
CA MET A 120 12.19 -3.53 -6.34
C MET A 120 10.74 -3.04 -6.24
N VAL A 121 10.59 -1.77 -5.90
CA VAL A 121 9.35 -0.97 -5.96
C VAL A 121 9.64 0.25 -6.81
N ASN A 122 8.81 0.53 -7.80
CA ASN A 122 9.02 1.65 -8.71
C ASN A 122 8.60 2.98 -8.08
N THR A 123 7.46 2.99 -7.38
CA THR A 123 6.97 4.20 -6.71
C THR A 123 6.21 3.88 -5.43
N ILE A 124 6.27 4.82 -4.48
CA ILE A 124 5.36 4.87 -3.33
C ILE A 124 4.69 6.23 -3.37
N ARG A 125 3.38 6.25 -3.67
CA ARG A 125 2.61 7.47 -3.91
C ARG A 125 1.55 7.69 -2.85
N TRP A 126 1.24 8.94 -2.58
CA TRP A 126 0.11 9.31 -1.76
C TRP A 126 -1.17 9.37 -2.58
N CYS A 127 -2.29 8.93 -1.96
CA CYS A 127 -3.63 9.18 -2.45
C CYS A 127 -4.49 9.82 -1.35
N ASP A 128 -5.55 10.52 -1.73
CA ASP A 128 -6.53 10.99 -0.75
C ASP A 128 -7.29 9.78 -0.16
N THR A 129 -7.60 9.81 1.12
CA THR A 129 -8.39 8.78 1.81
C THR A 129 -9.72 8.48 1.10
N LYS A 130 -10.29 9.48 0.40
CA LYS A 130 -11.54 9.34 -0.35
C LYS A 130 -11.45 8.40 -1.57
N VAL A 131 -10.27 7.97 -1.97
CA VAL A 131 -10.06 7.01 -3.07
C VAL A 131 -9.13 5.86 -2.70
N CYS A 132 -8.71 5.79 -1.45
CA CYS A 132 -7.96 4.66 -0.95
C CYS A 132 -8.88 3.43 -0.88
N LEU A 133 -8.84 2.60 -1.91
CA LEU A 133 -9.70 1.40 -2.00
C LEU A 133 -9.49 0.42 -0.84
N ALA A 134 -8.28 0.38 -0.28
CA ALA A 134 -7.96 -0.48 0.85
C ALA A 134 -8.72 -0.11 2.14
N ASP A 135 -9.19 1.13 2.27
CA ASP A 135 -10.03 1.58 3.38
C ASP A 135 -11.35 0.80 3.49
N ALA A 136 -11.89 0.36 2.34
CA ALA A 136 -13.09 -0.48 2.31
C ALA A 136 -12.90 -1.81 3.06
N LEU A 137 -11.68 -2.27 3.22
CA LEU A 137 -11.36 -3.53 3.90
C LEU A 137 -11.31 -3.40 5.43
N THR A 138 -11.14 -2.19 5.96
CA THR A 138 -10.91 -1.96 7.38
C THR A 138 -11.98 -1.12 8.06
N LYS A 139 -12.70 -0.29 7.31
CA LYS A 139 -13.69 0.65 7.84
C LYS A 139 -15.10 0.22 7.47
N LYS A 140 -15.90 -0.18 8.46
CA LYS A 140 -17.34 -0.47 8.26
C LYS A 140 -18.05 0.77 7.73
N GLY A 141 -18.85 0.61 6.65
CA GLY A 141 -19.60 1.72 6.04
C GLY A 141 -18.73 2.72 5.29
N SER A 142 -17.50 2.36 4.93
CA SER A 142 -16.65 3.20 4.09
C SER A 142 -17.34 3.53 2.78
N MET A 143 -17.27 4.80 2.36
CA MET A 143 -17.71 5.22 1.02
C MET A 143 -17.00 4.44 -0.09
N MET A 144 -15.79 3.96 0.18
CA MET A 144 -14.99 3.15 -0.73
C MET A 144 -15.51 1.74 -0.92
N THR A 145 -16.41 1.23 -0.06
CA THR A 145 -16.95 -0.12 -0.21
C THR A 145 -17.67 -0.30 -1.54
N LYS A 146 -18.53 0.65 -1.90
CA LYS A 146 -19.23 0.62 -3.20
C LYS A 146 -18.23 0.73 -4.36
N THR A 147 -17.31 1.68 -4.28
CA THR A 147 -16.29 1.89 -5.30
C THR A 147 -15.41 0.65 -5.48
N LEU A 148 -15.01 -0.01 -4.38
CA LEU A 148 -14.26 -1.26 -4.46
C LEU A 148 -15.07 -2.36 -5.16
N VAL A 149 -16.36 -2.53 -4.82
CA VAL A 149 -17.25 -3.49 -5.49
C VAL A 149 -17.35 -3.18 -6.98
N ASP A 150 -17.54 -1.91 -7.36
CA ASP A 150 -17.62 -1.50 -8.76
C ASP A 150 -16.32 -1.79 -9.52
N VAL A 151 -15.15 -1.53 -8.91
CA VAL A 151 -13.83 -1.88 -9.46
C VAL A 151 -13.69 -3.39 -9.65
N LEU A 152 -14.06 -4.19 -8.65
CA LEU A 152 -13.97 -5.65 -8.69
C LEU A 152 -14.91 -6.28 -9.72
N GLN A 153 -16.09 -5.70 -9.93
CA GLN A 153 -17.08 -6.19 -10.90
C GLN A 153 -16.79 -5.74 -12.33
N SER A 154 -16.35 -4.50 -12.51
CA SER A 154 -16.08 -3.93 -13.83
C SER A 154 -14.68 -4.22 -14.36
N ASN A 155 -13.76 -4.64 -13.52
CA ASN A 155 -12.32 -4.72 -13.81
C ASN A 155 -11.73 -3.39 -14.34
N LYS A 156 -12.32 -2.26 -13.97
CA LYS A 156 -11.84 -0.92 -14.34
C LYS A 156 -11.31 -0.20 -13.12
N MET A 157 -10.13 0.42 -13.27
CA MET A 157 -9.58 1.27 -12.21
C MET A 157 -10.37 2.57 -12.10
N ILE A 158 -10.49 3.09 -10.89
CA ILE A 158 -10.98 4.46 -10.68
C ILE A 158 -9.91 5.45 -11.14
N ASP A 159 -10.37 6.61 -11.59
CA ASP A 159 -9.47 7.69 -11.97
C ASP A 159 -8.76 8.27 -10.73
N LEU A 160 -7.45 8.03 -10.64
CA LEU A 160 -6.57 8.58 -9.59
C LEU A 160 -5.85 9.86 -10.03
N SER A 161 -6.23 10.45 -11.17
CA SER A 161 -5.55 11.60 -11.80
C SER A 161 -5.39 12.82 -10.89
N TRP A 162 -6.23 12.95 -9.86
CA TRP A 162 -6.15 14.01 -8.86
C TRP A 162 -5.05 13.80 -7.79
N THR A 163 -4.43 12.62 -7.71
CA THR A 163 -3.26 12.40 -6.84
C THR A 163 -2.03 13.15 -7.35
N ASP A 164 -1.97 13.42 -8.66
CA ASP A 164 -0.83 14.12 -9.29
C ASP A 164 -0.90 15.65 -9.16
N LYS A 165 -2.06 16.23 -8.82
CA LYS A 165 -2.21 17.67 -8.74
C LYS A 165 -1.46 18.34 -7.59
N LYS A 166 -1.18 17.60 -6.50
CA LYS A 166 -0.38 18.11 -5.37
C LYS A 166 1.13 17.99 -5.58
N SER A 167 1.59 17.01 -6.33
CA SER A 167 3.03 16.86 -6.65
C SER A 167 3.54 17.97 -7.57
N LYS A 168 2.66 18.61 -8.37
CA LYS A 168 3.01 19.73 -9.26
C LYS A 168 3.08 21.11 -8.57
N GLN A 169 2.66 21.23 -7.30
CA GLN A 169 2.74 22.48 -6.53
C GLN A 169 3.99 22.59 -5.64
N MET A 170 4.88 21.58 -5.68
CA MET A 170 6.12 21.57 -4.89
C MET A 170 7.40 21.68 -5.73
N ASN A 171 7.28 22.13 -7.00
CA ASN A 171 8.42 22.51 -7.85
C ASN A 171 8.47 24.04 -8.02
#